data_2a75d00f8e922b153858c44b817fc56d
#
_entry.id   2a75d00f8e922b153858c44b817fc56d
#
_cell.length_a   1.000
_cell.length_b   1.000
_cell.length_c   1.000
_cell.angle_alpha   90.00
_cell.angle_beta   90.00
_cell.angle_gamma   90.00
#
_symmetry.space_group_name_H-M   'P 1'
#
loop_
_entity.id
_entity.type
_entity.pdbx_description
1 polymer ?
#
loop_
_entity_poly.entity_id
_entity_poly.type
_entity_poly.pdbx_seq_one_letter_code
_entity_poly.pdbx_strand_id
1 'polypeptide(L)'
;MTHRDHSFRGDYIRVSMFDDRLEIVSPGALPNIVTLDNMRTTRYSCNPRIARTLVEFGWVRELNEGVKRIYTEMQNFLLNDPVYTEPDGARVQLTLENNIVARTVRRSEALEDKVSPEVIASLGEYELAAVRLAFANGRVTARELATYIGRNRRTASRVLGKLIEEDGLLEWYGSSPNDPKQFYTIR
;
A
#
# COMPACT_ATOMS: atom_id res chain seq x y z
N MET A 1 -12.79 3.15 -17.70
CA MET A 1 -13.24 3.50 -19.06
C MET A 1 -12.68 2.58 -20.14
N THR A 2 -11.41 2.25 -20.13
CA THR A 2 -10.75 1.43 -21.15
C THR A 2 -11.24 -0.02 -21.23
N HIS A 3 -11.75 -0.58 -20.14
CA HIS A 3 -12.23 -1.97 -20.06
C HIS A 3 -13.74 -2.09 -19.83
N ARG A 4 -14.46 -0.97 -19.71
CA ARG A 4 -15.91 -0.98 -19.59
C ARG A 4 -16.55 -1.42 -20.91
N ASP A 5 -17.57 -2.26 -20.85
CA ASP A 5 -18.45 -2.49 -22.00
C ASP A 5 -19.43 -1.33 -22.17
N HIS A 6 -19.30 -0.58 -23.26
CA HIS A 6 -20.12 0.58 -23.57
C HIS A 6 -21.46 0.20 -24.23
N SER A 7 -21.71 -1.06 -24.53
CA SER A 7 -23.02 -1.54 -24.99
C SER A 7 -24.09 -1.47 -23.88
N PHE A 8 -23.67 -1.58 -22.62
CA PHE A 8 -24.52 -1.39 -21.44
C PHE A 8 -24.81 0.11 -21.20
N ARG A 9 -25.70 0.70 -22.02
CA ARG A 9 -25.94 2.15 -22.03
C ARG A 9 -26.51 2.70 -20.71
N GLY A 10 -27.31 1.93 -20.00
CA GLY A 10 -27.95 2.32 -18.74
C GLY A 10 -27.14 2.01 -17.48
N ASP A 11 -25.98 1.36 -17.62
CA ASP A 11 -25.15 0.97 -16.48
C ASP A 11 -23.90 1.85 -16.35
N TYR A 12 -23.28 1.89 -15.21
CA TYR A 12 -22.12 2.72 -14.90
C TYR A 12 -21.10 1.98 -14.06
N ILE A 13 -19.85 2.45 -14.04
CA ILE A 13 -18.85 1.96 -13.11
C ILE A 13 -19.24 2.46 -11.71
N ARG A 14 -19.45 1.53 -10.80
CA ARG A 14 -19.78 1.81 -9.40
C ARG A 14 -18.54 1.62 -8.55
N VAL A 15 -18.27 2.61 -7.70
CA VAL A 15 -17.23 2.56 -6.67
C VAL A 15 -17.95 2.68 -5.33
N SER A 16 -17.82 1.65 -4.50
CA SER A 16 -18.42 1.60 -3.16
C SER A 16 -17.30 1.50 -2.13
N MET A 17 -17.31 2.40 -1.17
CA MET A 17 -16.33 2.43 -0.08
C MET A 17 -17.00 1.99 1.21
N PHE A 18 -16.44 0.98 1.84
CA PHE A 18 -16.85 0.43 3.13
C PHE A 18 -15.73 0.67 4.17
N ASP A 19 -15.99 0.43 5.42
CA ASP A 19 -15.00 0.61 6.50
C ASP A 19 -13.78 -0.31 6.35
N ASP A 20 -14.00 -1.51 5.77
CA ASP A 20 -13.02 -2.59 5.65
C ASP A 20 -12.57 -2.90 4.22
N ARG A 21 -13.20 -2.31 3.20
CA ARG A 21 -12.91 -2.60 1.80
C ARG A 21 -13.37 -1.53 0.83
N LEU A 22 -12.82 -1.54 -0.35
CA LEU A 22 -13.26 -0.80 -1.52
C LEU A 22 -13.71 -1.79 -2.60
N GLU A 23 -14.91 -1.59 -3.15
CA GLU A 23 -15.43 -2.36 -4.27
C GLU A 23 -15.58 -1.49 -5.52
N ILE A 24 -15.10 -2.01 -6.63
CA ILE A 24 -15.25 -1.38 -7.95
C ILE A 24 -15.92 -2.37 -8.87
N VAL A 25 -17.11 -2.05 -9.35
CA VAL A 25 -17.89 -2.88 -10.28
C VAL A 25 -17.93 -2.19 -11.64
N SER A 26 -17.52 -2.88 -12.68
CA SER A 26 -17.54 -2.40 -14.06
C SER A 26 -18.47 -3.25 -14.92
N PRO A 27 -19.37 -2.66 -15.70
CA PRO A 27 -20.16 -3.37 -16.69
C PRO A 27 -19.29 -4.01 -17.78
N GLY A 28 -19.65 -5.24 -18.15
CA GLY A 28 -18.95 -6.07 -19.15
C GLY A 28 -18.22 -7.24 -18.51
N ALA A 29 -18.36 -8.42 -19.10
CA ALA A 29 -17.60 -9.61 -18.72
C ALA A 29 -16.13 -9.46 -19.10
N LEU A 30 -15.29 -10.34 -18.57
CA LEU A 30 -13.92 -10.48 -19.07
C LEU A 30 -13.94 -10.91 -20.55
N PRO A 31 -13.05 -10.35 -21.38
CA PRO A 31 -12.91 -10.79 -22.77
C PRO A 31 -12.54 -12.26 -22.88
N ASN A 32 -12.98 -12.97 -23.90
CA ASN A 32 -12.80 -14.42 -24.05
C ASN A 32 -11.38 -14.96 -23.85
N ILE A 33 -10.36 -14.14 -24.09
CA ILE A 33 -8.95 -14.51 -23.89
C ILE A 33 -8.41 -14.17 -22.50
N VAL A 34 -9.16 -13.40 -21.70
CA VAL A 34 -8.78 -12.99 -20.35
C VAL A 34 -9.62 -13.78 -19.36
N THR A 35 -8.97 -14.40 -18.41
CA THR A 35 -9.60 -15.10 -17.28
C THR A 35 -9.13 -14.50 -15.97
N LEU A 36 -9.80 -14.80 -14.89
CA LEU A 36 -9.37 -14.37 -13.53
C LEU A 36 -7.93 -14.83 -13.23
N ASP A 37 -7.53 -16.00 -13.74
CA ASP A 37 -6.20 -16.57 -13.50
C ASP A 37 -5.10 -15.90 -14.33
N ASN A 38 -5.41 -15.53 -15.59
CA ASN A 38 -4.41 -15.00 -16.52
C ASN A 38 -4.40 -13.47 -16.67
N MET A 39 -5.33 -12.75 -16.05
CA MET A 39 -5.48 -11.30 -16.20
C MET A 39 -4.24 -10.48 -15.79
N ARG A 40 -3.36 -11.04 -14.96
CA ARG A 40 -2.09 -10.41 -14.56
C ARG A 40 -1.06 -10.40 -15.72
N THR A 41 -1.15 -11.34 -16.64
CA THR A 41 -0.18 -11.56 -17.72
C THR A 41 -0.76 -11.29 -19.09
N THR A 42 -2.08 -11.46 -19.26
CA THR A 42 -2.75 -11.28 -20.54
C THR A 42 -3.07 -9.82 -20.80
N ARG A 43 -2.68 -9.36 -21.99
CA ARG A 43 -2.92 -8.00 -22.44
C ARG A 43 -4.14 -7.94 -23.35
N TYR A 44 -5.14 -7.18 -22.94
CA TYR A 44 -6.32 -6.91 -23.73
C TYR A 44 -6.93 -5.54 -23.38
N SER A 45 -7.36 -4.81 -24.40
CA SER A 45 -8.12 -3.57 -24.21
C SER A 45 -9.48 -3.72 -24.88
N CYS A 46 -10.57 -3.61 -24.10
CA CYS A 46 -11.94 -3.63 -24.63
C CYS A 46 -12.21 -2.42 -25.54
N ASN A 47 -11.58 -1.30 -25.25
CA ASN A 47 -11.78 -0.03 -25.95
C ASN A 47 -10.43 0.56 -26.39
N PRO A 48 -9.76 -0.01 -27.43
CA PRO A 48 -8.40 0.39 -27.78
C PRO A 48 -8.31 1.84 -28.29
N ARG A 49 -9.35 2.38 -28.91
CA ARG A 49 -9.39 3.78 -29.36
C ARG A 49 -9.41 4.74 -28.16
N ILE A 50 -10.27 4.45 -27.16
CA ILE A 50 -10.34 5.23 -25.92
C ILE A 50 -9.01 5.13 -25.18
N ALA A 51 -8.46 3.92 -25.04
CA ALA A 51 -7.17 3.72 -24.39
C ALA A 51 -6.06 4.55 -25.04
N ARG A 52 -5.94 4.55 -26.37
CA ARG A 52 -4.95 5.33 -27.10
C ARG A 52 -5.10 6.83 -26.86
N THR A 53 -6.32 7.35 -26.97
CA THR A 53 -6.58 8.77 -26.68
C THR A 53 -6.19 9.17 -25.27
N LEU A 54 -6.51 8.34 -24.28
CA LEU A 54 -6.13 8.61 -22.88
C LEU A 54 -4.62 8.54 -22.65
N VAL A 55 -3.90 7.71 -23.40
CA VAL A 55 -2.42 7.68 -23.40
C VAL A 55 -1.85 9.00 -23.94
N GLU A 56 -2.40 9.53 -25.04
CA GLU A 56 -1.97 10.82 -25.62
C GLU A 56 -2.16 11.98 -24.64
N PHE A 57 -3.22 11.95 -23.83
CA PHE A 57 -3.42 12.91 -22.74
C PHE A 57 -2.57 12.65 -21.48
N GLY A 58 -1.78 11.59 -21.46
CA GLY A 58 -0.98 11.22 -20.28
C GLY A 58 -1.79 10.71 -19.08
N TRP A 59 -3.09 10.43 -19.26
CA TRP A 59 -3.97 9.95 -18.20
C TRP A 59 -3.88 8.45 -17.96
N VAL A 60 -3.42 7.70 -18.93
CA VAL A 60 -3.18 6.25 -18.86
C VAL A 60 -1.78 5.97 -19.36
N ARG A 61 -1.04 5.15 -18.64
CA ARG A 61 0.23 4.59 -19.13
C ARG A 61 -0.05 3.32 -19.91
N GLU A 62 0.84 2.96 -20.86
CA GLU A 62 0.59 1.79 -21.69
C GLU A 62 0.51 0.50 -20.85
N LEU A 63 -0.65 -0.11 -20.86
CA LEU A 63 -0.97 -1.46 -21.31
C LEU A 63 -0.36 -2.60 -20.48
N ASN A 64 -1.22 -3.19 -19.69
CA ASN A 64 -1.03 -4.33 -18.78
C ASN A 64 -0.38 -4.00 -17.42
N GLU A 65 -0.15 -2.74 -17.11
CA GLU A 65 0.41 -2.36 -15.81
C GLU A 65 -0.66 -2.20 -14.72
N GLY A 66 -1.92 -1.93 -15.09
CA GLY A 66 -2.96 -1.59 -14.12
C GLY A 66 -3.22 -2.70 -13.11
N VAL A 67 -3.45 -3.93 -13.55
CA VAL A 67 -3.68 -5.08 -12.67
C VAL A 67 -2.42 -5.39 -11.86
N LYS A 68 -1.26 -5.49 -12.50
CA LYS A 68 0.03 -5.74 -11.82
C LYS A 68 0.30 -4.71 -10.74
N ARG A 69 0.08 -3.42 -11.05
CA ARG A 69 0.29 -2.33 -10.12
C ARG A 69 -0.63 -2.43 -8.91
N ILE A 70 -1.90 -2.80 -9.08
CA ILE A 70 -2.82 -3.00 -7.96
C ILE A 70 -2.28 -4.08 -7.02
N TYR A 71 -1.86 -5.23 -7.56
CA TYR A 71 -1.24 -6.29 -6.74
C TYR A 71 0.01 -5.80 -6.02
N THR A 72 0.92 -5.13 -6.72
CA THR A 72 2.15 -4.59 -6.13
C THR A 72 1.87 -3.58 -5.02
N GLU A 73 0.94 -2.65 -5.25
CA GLU A 73 0.58 -1.65 -4.23
C GLU A 73 -0.08 -2.30 -3.01
N MET A 74 -0.97 -3.27 -3.20
CA MET A 74 -1.57 -4.00 -2.07
C MET A 74 -0.49 -4.70 -1.24
N GLN A 75 0.48 -5.35 -1.88
CA GLN A 75 1.62 -6.00 -1.21
C GLN A 75 2.54 -4.98 -0.52
N ASN A 76 2.85 -3.85 -1.16
CA ASN A 76 3.66 -2.79 -0.56
C ASN A 76 3.04 -2.23 0.73
N PHE A 77 1.70 -2.19 0.79
CA PHE A 77 0.98 -1.77 1.98
C PHE A 77 0.66 -2.90 2.95
N LEU A 78 1.18 -4.12 2.71
CA LEU A 78 0.93 -5.32 3.52
C LEU A 78 -0.57 -5.63 3.65
N LEU A 79 -1.32 -5.39 2.59
CA LEU A 79 -2.73 -5.72 2.44
C LEU A 79 -2.90 -7.08 1.76
N ASN A 80 -4.12 -7.64 1.82
CA ASN A 80 -4.46 -8.83 1.06
C ASN A 80 -4.36 -8.57 -0.45
N ASP A 81 -4.06 -9.59 -1.23
CA ASP A 81 -4.12 -9.49 -2.67
C ASP A 81 -5.54 -9.07 -3.12
N PRO A 82 -5.63 -8.27 -4.20
CA PRO A 82 -6.92 -7.86 -4.74
C PRO A 82 -7.73 -9.07 -5.22
N VAL A 83 -9.03 -9.07 -4.93
CA VAL A 83 -9.94 -10.12 -5.37
C VAL A 83 -10.74 -9.64 -6.58
N TYR A 84 -10.64 -10.36 -7.68
CA TYR A 84 -11.44 -10.14 -8.88
C TYR A 84 -12.48 -11.23 -9.02
N THR A 85 -13.71 -10.85 -9.36
CA THR A 85 -14.82 -11.79 -9.59
C THR A 85 -15.70 -11.36 -10.77
N GLU A 86 -16.45 -12.29 -11.32
CA GLU A 86 -17.52 -12.08 -12.29
C GLU A 86 -18.84 -12.60 -11.72
N PRO A 87 -19.48 -11.86 -10.80
CA PRO A 87 -20.59 -12.39 -9.98
C PRO A 87 -21.82 -12.82 -10.80
N ASP A 88 -22.03 -12.24 -11.97
CA ASP A 88 -23.18 -12.52 -12.83
C ASP A 88 -22.77 -12.84 -14.29
N GLY A 89 -21.48 -13.00 -14.56
CA GLY A 89 -20.95 -13.21 -15.92
C GLY A 89 -21.13 -12.01 -16.86
N ALA A 90 -21.66 -10.89 -16.37
CA ALA A 90 -21.89 -9.66 -17.11
C ALA A 90 -21.19 -8.44 -16.53
N ARG A 91 -20.55 -8.60 -15.39
CA ARG A 91 -19.78 -7.55 -14.70
C ARG A 91 -18.51 -8.10 -14.11
N VAL A 92 -17.48 -7.25 -14.08
CA VAL A 92 -16.24 -7.53 -13.35
C VAL A 92 -16.25 -6.70 -12.06
N GLN A 93 -16.06 -7.36 -10.93
CA GLN A 93 -15.90 -6.74 -9.63
C GLN A 93 -14.47 -6.88 -9.14
N LEU A 94 -13.89 -5.78 -8.69
CA LEU A 94 -12.64 -5.72 -7.94
C LEU A 94 -12.95 -5.38 -6.50
N THR A 95 -12.46 -6.18 -5.57
CA THR A 95 -12.51 -5.93 -4.12
C THR A 95 -11.10 -5.73 -3.60
N LEU A 96 -10.86 -4.61 -2.94
CA LEU A 96 -9.62 -4.26 -2.25
C LEU A 96 -9.93 -4.24 -0.76
N GLU A 97 -9.45 -5.22 -0.02
CA GLU A 97 -9.68 -5.31 1.42
C GLU A 97 -8.67 -4.45 2.20
N ASN A 98 -9.17 -3.72 3.20
CA ASN A 98 -8.37 -2.98 4.17
C ASN A 98 -8.61 -3.54 5.58
N ASN A 99 -8.39 -4.82 5.76
CA ASN A 99 -8.53 -5.44 7.07
C ASN A 99 -7.41 -4.97 8.01
N ILE A 100 -7.77 -4.08 8.95
CA ILE A 100 -6.83 -3.45 9.89
C ILE A 100 -6.13 -4.50 10.75
N VAL A 101 -6.84 -5.54 11.19
CA VAL A 101 -6.28 -6.61 12.03
C VAL A 101 -5.26 -7.44 11.25
N ALA A 102 -5.64 -7.93 10.05
CA ALA A 102 -4.72 -8.69 9.21
C ALA A 102 -3.50 -7.87 8.78
N ARG A 103 -3.68 -6.57 8.50
CA ARG A 103 -2.58 -5.66 8.22
C ARG A 103 -1.64 -5.49 9.40
N THR A 104 -2.18 -5.38 10.62
CA THR A 104 -1.37 -5.25 11.84
C THR A 104 -0.55 -6.51 12.11
N VAL A 105 -1.16 -7.70 11.95
CA VAL A 105 -0.46 -8.98 12.09
C VAL A 105 0.68 -9.10 11.07
N ARG A 106 0.41 -8.87 9.79
CA ARG A 106 1.45 -8.94 8.74
C ARG A 106 2.56 -7.91 8.91
N ARG A 107 2.24 -6.72 9.40
CA ARG A 107 3.27 -5.72 9.74
C ARG A 107 4.15 -6.20 10.87
N SER A 108 3.58 -6.90 11.86
CA SER A 108 4.37 -7.47 12.94
C SER A 108 5.27 -8.60 12.42
N GLU A 109 4.73 -9.53 11.64
CA GLU A 109 5.49 -10.62 11.01
C GLU A 109 6.61 -10.07 10.10
N ALA A 110 6.29 -9.12 9.22
CA ALA A 110 7.29 -8.52 8.33
C ALA A 110 8.34 -7.66 9.09
N LEU A 111 8.03 -7.16 10.27
CA LEU A 111 9.01 -6.51 11.14
C LEU A 111 9.94 -7.55 11.79
N GLU A 112 9.39 -8.69 12.23
CA GLU A 112 10.15 -9.80 12.82
C GLU A 112 11.09 -10.46 11.80
N ASP A 113 10.75 -10.43 10.51
CA ASP A 113 11.66 -10.86 9.43
C ASP A 113 12.88 -9.95 9.26
N LYS A 114 12.76 -8.67 9.61
CA LYS A 114 13.84 -7.67 9.50
C LYS A 114 14.61 -7.46 10.79
N VAL A 115 13.92 -7.54 11.92
CA VAL A 115 14.48 -7.34 13.26
C VAL A 115 14.20 -8.57 14.08
N SER A 116 15.22 -9.22 14.60
CA SER A 116 15.04 -10.49 15.32
C SER A 116 14.05 -10.34 16.48
N PRO A 117 13.23 -11.35 16.76
CA PRO A 117 12.24 -11.33 17.85
C PRO A 117 12.85 -11.02 19.22
N GLU A 118 14.10 -11.46 19.44
CA GLU A 118 14.85 -11.23 20.66
C GLU A 118 15.15 -9.73 20.86
N VAL A 119 15.52 -9.04 19.79
CA VAL A 119 15.76 -7.59 19.81
C VAL A 119 14.44 -6.84 20.02
N ILE A 120 13.37 -7.24 19.32
CA ILE A 120 12.04 -6.65 19.52
C ILE A 120 11.58 -6.79 20.98
N ALA A 121 11.81 -7.94 21.60
CA ALA A 121 11.44 -8.21 22.98
C ALA A 121 12.27 -7.40 24.00
N SER A 122 13.48 -6.98 23.64
CA SER A 122 14.36 -6.16 24.50
C SER A 122 14.04 -4.66 24.47
N LEU A 123 13.29 -4.21 23.45
CA LEU A 123 12.94 -2.79 23.28
C LEU A 123 11.88 -2.33 24.30
N GLY A 124 12.04 -1.13 24.82
CA GLY A 124 11.02 -0.45 25.60
C GLY A 124 9.83 -0.01 24.73
N GLU A 125 8.73 0.34 25.37
CA GLU A 125 7.49 0.73 24.71
C GLU A 125 7.68 1.83 23.64
N TYR A 126 8.45 2.87 23.96
CA TYR A 126 8.70 4.00 23.05
C TYR A 126 9.68 3.65 21.93
N GLU A 127 10.63 2.79 22.19
CA GLU A 127 11.58 2.27 21.20
C GLU A 127 10.86 1.39 20.19
N LEU A 128 10.03 0.49 20.67
CA LEU A 128 9.17 -0.34 19.81
C LEU A 128 8.20 0.50 18.97
N ALA A 129 7.61 1.56 19.54
CA ALA A 129 6.78 2.50 18.79
C ALA A 129 7.55 3.20 17.67
N ALA A 130 8.80 3.62 17.93
CA ALA A 130 9.66 4.25 16.92
C ALA A 130 10.00 3.29 15.77
N VAL A 131 10.38 2.06 16.09
CA VAL A 131 10.70 1.01 15.09
C VAL A 131 9.46 0.67 14.25
N ARG A 132 8.29 0.50 14.87
CA ARG A 132 7.02 0.25 14.17
C ARG A 132 6.63 1.39 13.24
N LEU A 133 6.78 2.64 13.67
CA LEU A 133 6.51 3.82 12.82
C LEU A 133 7.49 3.90 11.65
N ALA A 134 8.78 3.70 11.88
CA ALA A 134 9.80 3.69 10.84
C ALA A 134 9.51 2.59 9.81
N PHE A 135 9.13 1.40 10.27
CA PHE A 135 8.77 0.28 9.40
C PHE A 135 7.50 0.57 8.59
N ALA A 136 6.45 1.07 9.25
CA ALA A 136 5.14 1.31 8.62
C ALA A 136 5.19 2.41 7.55
N ASN A 137 6.00 3.44 7.74
CA ASN A 137 6.04 4.63 6.89
C ASN A 137 7.33 4.71 6.04
N GLY A 138 8.21 3.71 6.14
CA GLY A 138 9.55 3.71 5.53
C GLY A 138 10.53 4.68 6.21
N ARG A 139 10.03 5.58 7.06
CA ARG A 139 10.82 6.56 7.84
C ARG A 139 10.03 7.07 9.03
N VAL A 140 10.72 7.63 10.02
CA VAL A 140 10.12 8.32 11.15
C VAL A 140 10.88 9.61 11.48
N THR A 141 10.17 10.64 11.90
CA THR A 141 10.75 11.89 12.41
C THR A 141 10.52 12.01 13.92
N ALA A 142 11.35 12.79 14.61
CA ALA A 142 11.16 13.03 16.04
C ALA A 142 9.81 13.71 16.36
N ARG A 143 9.24 14.47 15.41
CA ARG A 143 7.90 15.08 15.55
C ARG A 143 6.79 14.04 15.47
N GLU A 144 6.85 13.15 14.49
CA GLU A 144 5.86 12.08 14.32
C GLU A 144 5.87 11.13 15.53
N LEU A 145 7.05 10.71 15.96
CA LEU A 145 7.18 9.88 17.15
C LEU A 145 6.63 10.58 18.40
N ALA A 146 6.98 11.86 18.62
CA ALA A 146 6.50 12.64 19.76
C ALA A 146 4.96 12.68 19.82
N THR A 147 4.33 12.93 18.66
CA THR A 147 2.86 12.93 18.51
C THR A 147 2.27 11.56 18.82
N TYR A 148 2.88 10.50 18.30
CA TYR A 148 2.39 9.12 18.45
C TYR A 148 2.46 8.63 19.90
N ILE A 149 3.58 8.88 20.60
CA ILE A 149 3.77 8.45 22.01
C ILE A 149 3.19 9.43 23.04
N GLY A 150 2.60 10.56 22.59
CA GLY A 150 2.04 11.58 23.49
C GLY A 150 3.09 12.26 24.38
N ARG A 151 4.33 12.42 23.88
CA ARG A 151 5.45 13.01 24.60
C ARG A 151 6.04 14.21 23.85
N ASN A 152 6.93 14.95 24.50
CA ASN A 152 7.62 16.06 23.86
C ASN A 152 8.70 15.59 22.87
N ARG A 153 9.10 16.49 21.94
CA ARG A 153 10.09 16.20 20.92
C ARG A 153 11.45 15.78 21.48
N ARG A 154 11.84 16.32 22.64
CA ARG A 154 13.13 15.98 23.29
C ARG A 154 13.16 14.51 23.71
N THR A 155 12.07 13.99 24.27
CA THR A 155 11.92 12.57 24.60
C THR A 155 12.00 11.71 23.35
N ALA A 156 11.27 12.07 22.29
CA ALA A 156 11.30 11.34 21.02
C ALA A 156 12.71 11.31 20.39
N SER A 157 13.41 12.45 20.39
CA SER A 157 14.80 12.52 19.88
C SER A 157 15.76 11.63 20.68
N ARG A 158 15.59 11.55 22.00
CA ARG A 158 16.41 10.67 22.84
C ARG A 158 16.14 9.19 22.55
N VAL A 159 14.90 8.80 22.33
CA VAL A 159 14.52 7.43 21.94
C VAL A 159 15.14 7.06 20.59
N LEU A 160 15.03 7.95 19.60
CA LEU A 160 15.61 7.74 18.27
C LEU A 160 17.14 7.67 18.33
N GLY A 161 17.78 8.52 19.13
CA GLY A 161 19.23 8.49 19.35
C GLY A 161 19.71 7.15 19.94
N LYS A 162 19.00 6.63 20.94
CA LYS A 162 19.31 5.33 21.55
C LYS A 162 19.23 4.19 20.53
N LEU A 163 18.18 4.18 19.71
CA LEU A 163 18.01 3.18 18.64
C LEU A 163 19.11 3.21 17.56
N ILE A 164 19.84 4.32 17.42
CA ILE A 164 21.01 4.42 16.54
C ILE A 164 22.26 3.95 17.26
N GLU A 165 22.53 4.50 18.46
CA GLU A 165 23.82 4.39 19.14
C GLU A 165 23.97 3.06 19.89
N GLU A 166 22.91 2.58 20.54
CA GLU A 166 22.96 1.38 21.38
C GLU A 166 22.47 0.15 20.63
N ASP A 167 21.34 0.26 19.92
CA ASP A 167 20.67 -0.88 19.30
C ASP A 167 21.06 -1.05 17.81
N GLY A 168 21.58 -0.01 17.16
CA GLY A 168 21.97 -0.02 15.74
C GLY A 168 20.83 -0.31 14.75
N LEU A 169 19.58 -0.17 15.20
CA LEU A 169 18.36 -0.51 14.44
C LEU A 169 17.93 0.57 13.47
N LEU A 170 18.26 1.82 13.76
CA LEU A 170 17.91 2.95 12.91
C LEU A 170 19.14 3.61 12.32
N GLU A 171 18.94 4.17 11.14
CA GLU A 171 19.90 5.03 10.46
C GLU A 171 19.35 6.44 10.32
N TRP A 172 20.18 7.44 10.61
CA TRP A 172 19.81 8.84 10.56
C TRP A 172 20.14 9.46 9.21
N TYR A 173 19.23 10.26 8.72
CA TYR A 173 19.38 11.05 7.49
C TYR A 173 19.08 12.51 7.76
N GLY A 174 20.06 13.37 7.52
CA GLY A 174 19.93 14.81 7.67
C GLY A 174 21.23 15.53 7.31
N SER A 175 21.17 16.84 7.15
CA SER A 175 22.35 17.69 6.85
C SER A 175 23.05 18.17 8.14
N SER A 176 22.31 18.23 9.25
CA SER A 176 22.83 18.63 10.57
C SER A 176 21.90 18.15 11.69
N PRO A 177 22.35 18.07 12.96
CA PRO A 177 21.53 17.66 14.09
C PRO A 177 20.26 18.49 14.30
N ASN A 178 20.23 19.72 13.78
CA ASN A 178 19.09 20.64 13.84
C ASN A 178 18.30 20.73 12.53
N ASP A 179 18.57 19.87 11.56
CA ASP A 179 17.86 19.85 10.29
C ASP A 179 16.37 19.59 10.51
N PRO A 180 15.46 20.49 10.10
CA PRO A 180 14.03 20.27 10.22
C PRO A 180 13.51 19.14 9.33
N LYS A 181 14.28 18.73 8.32
CA LYS A 181 13.95 17.63 7.38
C LYS A 181 14.59 16.31 7.74
N GLN A 182 15.30 16.22 8.87
CA GLN A 182 15.92 14.98 9.32
C GLN A 182 14.87 13.89 9.58
N PHE A 183 15.22 12.67 9.24
CA PHE A 183 14.39 11.48 9.46
C PHE A 183 15.27 10.26 9.76
N TYR A 184 14.63 9.20 10.19
CA TYR A 184 15.25 7.95 10.58
C TYR A 184 14.59 6.80 9.83
N THR A 185 15.38 5.84 9.36
CA THR A 185 14.90 4.62 8.67
C THR A 185 15.39 3.38 9.40
N ILE A 186 14.73 2.25 9.19
CA ILE A 186 15.28 0.95 9.63
C ILE A 186 16.48 0.63 8.74
N ARG A 187 17.52 0.12 9.39
CA ARG A 187 18.77 -0.25 8.76
C ARG A 187 18.67 -1.52 7.94
#